data_88092e09f262bce1572ea43405514c17
#
_entry.id   88092e09f262bce1572ea43405514c17
#
_cell.length_a   1.000
_cell.length_b   1.000
_cell.length_c   1.000
_cell.angle_alpha   90.00
_cell.angle_beta   90.00
_cell.angle_gamma   90.00
#
_symmetry.space_group_name_H-M   'P 1'
#
loop_
_entity.id
_entity.type
_entity.pdbx_description
1 polymer ?
#
loop_
_entity_poly.entity_id
_entity_poly.type
_entity_poly.pdbx_seq_one_letter_code
_entity_poly.pdbx_strand_id
1 'polypeptide(L)'
;MSVYVVAQLRFKDEALYRRYQARFAVVFAGSGGRLLAADEAPSVLEGTWAQDKVVIMQFADRDLAQAFLASPAYQEISRDRRAGAETTALLVRGL
;
A
#
# COMPACT_ATOMS: atom_id res chain seq x y z
N MET A 1 12.61 12.48 10.31
CA MET A 1 12.96 11.22 9.60
C MET A 1 11.76 10.65 8.91
N SER A 2 11.87 10.40 7.62
CA SER A 2 10.78 9.78 6.87
C SER A 2 10.59 8.32 7.27
N VAL A 3 9.36 7.86 7.12
CA VAL A 3 9.04 6.43 7.22
C VAL A 3 8.44 5.98 5.91
N TYR A 4 8.53 4.68 5.66
CA TYR A 4 8.01 4.09 4.43
C TYR A 4 7.04 2.97 4.78
N VAL A 5 5.92 2.92 4.07
CA VAL A 5 5.02 1.78 4.13
C VAL A 5 5.28 0.95 2.89
N VAL A 6 5.73 -0.28 3.10
CA VAL A 6 6.03 -1.21 2.01
C VAL A 6 4.99 -2.32 2.07
N ALA A 7 4.15 -2.40 1.06
CA ALA A 7 3.10 -3.41 0.98
C ALA A 7 3.39 -4.36 -0.17
N GLN A 8 3.25 -5.66 0.11
CA GLN A 8 3.34 -6.70 -0.90
C GLN A 8 2.00 -7.41 -0.95
N LEU A 9 1.47 -7.55 -2.16
CA LEU A 9 0.11 -8.05 -2.34
C LEU A 9 0.10 -9.24 -3.29
N ARG A 10 -0.69 -10.25 -2.93
CA ARG A 10 -1.01 -11.36 -3.81
C ARG A 10 -2.51 -11.32 -4.07
N PHE A 11 -2.91 -11.25 -5.33
CA PHE A 11 -4.31 -11.12 -5.69
C PHE A 11 -5.07 -12.43 -5.46
N LYS A 12 -6.23 -12.32 -4.82
CA LYS A 12 -7.20 -13.41 -4.65
C LYS A 12 -8.39 -13.17 -5.55
N ASP A 13 -8.87 -11.94 -5.61
CA ASP A 13 -9.95 -11.49 -6.47
C ASP A 13 -9.51 -10.15 -7.05
N GLU A 14 -8.97 -10.20 -8.24
CA GLU A 14 -8.38 -9.01 -8.85
C GLU A 14 -9.40 -7.91 -9.07
N ALA A 15 -10.65 -8.25 -9.39
CA ALA A 15 -11.70 -7.25 -9.61
C ALA A 15 -11.93 -6.42 -8.33
N LEU A 16 -11.97 -7.05 -7.18
CA LEU A 16 -12.13 -6.35 -5.90
C LEU A 16 -10.90 -5.48 -5.61
N TYR A 17 -9.71 -5.99 -5.89
CA TYR A 17 -8.50 -5.18 -5.71
C TYR A 17 -8.53 -3.94 -6.63
N ARG A 18 -8.98 -4.08 -7.87
CA ARG A 18 -9.07 -2.94 -8.79
C ARG A 18 -10.07 -1.90 -8.33
N ARG A 19 -11.15 -2.28 -7.65
CA ARG A 19 -12.07 -1.33 -7.02
C ARG A 19 -11.36 -0.50 -5.95
N TYR A 20 -10.56 -1.14 -5.11
CA TYR A 20 -9.73 -0.46 -4.13
C TYR A 20 -8.77 0.51 -4.84
N GLN A 21 -8.05 0.03 -5.83
CA GLN A 21 -7.07 0.83 -6.57
C GLN A 21 -7.69 2.07 -7.20
N ALA A 22 -8.89 1.93 -7.78
CA ALA A 22 -9.58 3.03 -8.44
C ALA A 22 -9.96 4.16 -7.46
N ARG A 23 -10.14 3.84 -6.18
CA ARG A 23 -10.53 4.81 -5.14
C ARG A 23 -9.34 5.32 -4.33
N PHE A 24 -8.19 4.69 -4.49
CA PHE A 24 -7.03 4.97 -3.63
C PHE A 24 -6.53 6.41 -3.77
N ALA A 25 -6.37 6.91 -4.98
CA ALA A 25 -5.77 8.23 -5.21
C ALA A 25 -6.55 9.35 -4.50
N VAL A 26 -7.88 9.30 -4.56
CA VAL A 26 -8.74 10.31 -3.91
C VAL A 26 -8.58 10.25 -2.39
N VAL A 27 -8.56 9.06 -1.82
CA VAL A 27 -8.43 8.87 -0.37
C VAL A 27 -7.02 9.23 0.09
N PHE A 28 -6.01 8.93 -0.72
CA PHE A 28 -4.62 9.21 -0.39
C PHE A 28 -4.27 10.71 -0.49
N ALA A 29 -4.96 11.44 -1.36
CA ALA A 29 -4.76 12.87 -1.50
C ALA A 29 -5.05 13.55 -0.16
N GLY A 30 -4.19 14.44 0.27
CA GLY A 30 -4.35 15.12 1.57
C GLY A 30 -3.86 14.31 2.77
N SER A 31 -3.38 13.08 2.59
CA SER A 31 -2.82 12.28 3.67
C SER A 31 -1.47 12.81 4.17
N GLY A 32 -0.82 13.66 3.38
CA GLY A 32 0.55 14.09 3.64
C GLY A 32 1.59 13.10 3.13
N GLY A 33 1.16 11.96 2.61
CA GLY A 33 2.06 10.94 2.08
C GLY A 33 2.38 11.14 0.61
N ARG A 34 3.37 10.39 0.14
CA ARG A 34 3.75 10.33 -1.28
C ARG A 34 3.79 8.88 -1.72
N LEU A 35 3.18 8.59 -2.86
CA LEU A 35 3.28 7.28 -3.47
C LEU A 35 4.58 7.24 -4.29
N LEU A 36 5.53 6.42 -3.86
CA LEU A 36 6.85 6.34 -4.50
C LEU A 36 6.91 5.27 -5.58
N ALA A 37 6.21 4.17 -5.39
CA ALA A 37 6.22 3.06 -6.34
C ALA A 37 4.96 2.23 -6.19
N ALA A 38 4.50 1.69 -7.32
CA ALA A 38 3.43 0.72 -7.38
C ALA A 38 3.71 -0.14 -8.61
N ASP A 39 4.27 -1.33 -8.40
CA ASP A 39 4.80 -2.15 -9.49
C ASP A 39 4.24 -3.56 -9.41
N GLU A 40 3.63 -4.01 -10.52
CA GLU A 40 3.05 -5.35 -10.61
C GLU A 40 4.00 -6.35 -11.29
N ALA A 41 5.17 -5.93 -11.70
CA ALA A 41 6.16 -6.79 -12.33
C ALA A 41 7.58 -6.36 -12.00
N PRO A 42 7.94 -6.29 -10.70
CA PRO A 42 9.29 -5.89 -10.33
C PRO A 42 10.29 -6.97 -10.77
N SER A 43 11.51 -6.53 -11.09
CA SER A 43 12.59 -7.46 -11.42
C SER A 43 13.13 -8.07 -10.13
N VAL A 44 13.13 -9.38 -10.05
CA VAL A 44 13.71 -10.09 -8.91
C VAL A 44 15.22 -10.15 -9.11
N LEU A 45 15.96 -9.46 -8.26
CA LEU A 45 17.42 -9.41 -8.36
C LEU A 45 18.08 -10.61 -7.70
N GLU A 46 17.43 -11.14 -6.66
CA GLU A 46 17.96 -12.28 -5.93
C GLU A 46 16.83 -12.94 -5.15
N GLY A 47 16.83 -14.26 -5.11
CA GLY A 47 15.84 -15.00 -4.33
C GLY A 47 14.54 -15.25 -5.07
N THR A 48 13.51 -15.58 -4.32
CA THR A 48 12.17 -15.89 -4.83
C THR A 48 11.16 -14.88 -4.31
N TRP A 49 10.30 -14.41 -5.20
CA TRP A 49 9.24 -13.47 -4.83
C TRP A 49 7.93 -13.96 -5.44
N ALA A 50 6.98 -14.34 -4.58
CA ALA A 50 5.73 -14.99 -4.99
C ALA A 50 4.52 -14.08 -4.81
N GLN A 51 4.70 -12.77 -5.03
CA GLN A 51 3.64 -11.78 -4.92
C GLN A 51 3.25 -11.25 -6.29
N ASP A 52 2.21 -10.44 -6.35
CA ASP A 52 1.73 -9.86 -7.61
C ASP A 52 2.01 -8.36 -7.70
N LYS A 53 2.23 -7.69 -6.58
CA LYS A 53 2.42 -6.25 -6.57
C LYS A 53 3.20 -5.80 -5.34
N VAL A 54 4.04 -4.79 -5.52
CA VAL A 54 4.68 -4.08 -4.42
C VAL A 54 4.32 -2.60 -4.51
N VAL A 55 4.00 -2.01 -3.35
CA VAL A 55 3.66 -0.60 -3.24
C VAL A 55 4.55 0.02 -2.17
N ILE A 56 5.10 1.19 -2.46
CA ILE A 56 5.93 1.92 -1.50
C ILE A 56 5.37 3.33 -1.35
N MET A 57 5.02 3.69 -0.12
CA MET A 57 4.55 5.02 0.25
C MET A 57 5.52 5.64 1.24
N GLN A 58 5.64 6.96 1.22
CA GLN A 58 6.47 7.70 2.14
C GLN A 58 5.62 8.67 2.95
N PHE A 59 5.89 8.75 4.25
CA PHE A 59 5.29 9.74 5.14
C PHE A 59 6.40 10.43 5.92
N ALA A 60 6.12 11.67 6.37
CA ALA A 60 7.11 12.45 7.11
C ALA A 60 7.47 11.78 8.43
N ASP A 61 6.51 11.12 9.08
CA ASP A 61 6.73 10.43 10.34
C ASP A 61 5.71 9.28 10.51
N ARG A 62 5.92 8.51 11.57
CA ARG A 62 5.09 7.34 11.87
C ARG A 62 3.65 7.73 12.19
N ASP A 63 3.43 8.83 12.89
CA ASP A 63 2.10 9.25 13.31
C ASP A 63 1.24 9.59 12.10
N LEU A 64 1.80 10.27 11.10
CA LEU A 64 1.09 10.55 9.86
C LEU A 64 0.74 9.28 9.10
N ALA A 65 1.68 8.33 9.02
CA ALA A 65 1.42 7.04 8.36
C ALA A 65 0.29 6.30 9.07
N GLN A 66 0.35 6.20 10.38
CA GLN A 66 -0.68 5.49 11.14
C GLN A 66 -2.03 6.20 11.09
N ALA A 67 -2.03 7.53 11.11
CA ALA A 67 -3.28 8.30 10.99
C ALA A 67 -3.96 8.04 9.66
N PHE A 68 -3.20 8.00 8.57
CA PHE A 68 -3.76 7.67 7.26
C PHE A 68 -4.33 6.24 7.25
N LEU A 69 -3.55 5.27 7.68
CA LEU A 69 -3.95 3.86 7.64
C LEU A 69 -5.17 3.58 8.53
N ALA A 70 -5.32 4.32 9.62
CA ALA A 70 -6.45 4.19 10.53
C ALA A 70 -7.65 5.07 10.14
N SER A 71 -7.51 5.95 9.15
CA SER A 71 -8.57 6.87 8.78
C SER A 71 -9.83 6.13 8.31
N PRO A 72 -11.03 6.64 8.62
CA PRO A 72 -12.27 6.00 8.16
C PRO A 72 -12.35 5.83 6.65
N ALA A 73 -11.88 6.82 5.90
CA ALA A 73 -11.91 6.76 4.43
C ALA A 73 -11.01 5.64 3.90
N TYR A 74 -9.80 5.50 4.45
CA TYR A 74 -8.90 4.43 4.03
C TYR A 74 -9.43 3.06 4.46
N GLN A 75 -9.96 2.95 5.67
CA GLN A 75 -10.53 1.69 6.15
C GLN A 75 -11.71 1.26 5.29
N GLU A 76 -12.52 2.19 4.81
CA GLU A 76 -13.64 1.89 3.93
C GLU A 76 -13.18 1.23 2.63
N ILE A 77 -12.23 1.83 1.92
CA ILE A 77 -11.74 1.26 0.65
C ILE A 77 -10.92 -0.02 0.90
N SER A 78 -10.29 -0.14 2.05
CA SER A 78 -9.45 -1.31 2.38
C SER A 78 -10.25 -2.59 2.52
N ARG A 79 -11.58 -2.51 2.68
CA ARG A 79 -12.43 -3.70 2.67
C ARG A 79 -12.28 -4.46 1.36
N ASP A 80 -12.28 -3.74 0.24
CA ASP A 80 -12.07 -4.35 -1.08
C ASP A 80 -10.64 -4.88 -1.23
N ARG A 81 -9.64 -4.18 -0.70
CA ARG A 81 -8.26 -4.66 -0.74
C ARG A 81 -8.10 -5.96 0.05
N ARG A 82 -8.67 -6.04 1.25
CA ARG A 82 -8.59 -7.25 2.07
C ARG A 82 -9.33 -8.42 1.43
N ALA A 83 -10.46 -8.15 0.79
CA ALA A 83 -11.21 -9.20 0.08
C ALA A 83 -10.53 -9.61 -1.23
N GLY A 84 -9.80 -8.69 -1.86
CA GLY A 84 -9.20 -8.90 -3.18
C GLY A 84 -7.75 -9.33 -3.18
N ALA A 85 -7.04 -9.19 -2.07
CA ALA A 85 -5.62 -9.50 -2.00
C ALA A 85 -5.18 -9.92 -0.61
N GLU A 86 -4.20 -10.82 -0.55
CA GLU A 86 -3.44 -11.07 0.67
C GLU A 86 -2.33 -10.02 0.72
N THR A 87 -2.27 -9.28 1.82
CA THR A 87 -1.34 -8.16 1.95
C THR A 87 -0.41 -8.36 3.14
N THR A 88 0.88 -8.19 2.90
CA THR A 88 1.87 -8.00 3.95
C THR A 88 2.35 -6.55 3.85
N ALA A 89 2.21 -5.81 4.92
CA ALA A 89 2.61 -4.41 4.95
C ALA A 89 3.55 -4.15 6.11
N LEU A 90 4.62 -3.42 5.84
CA LEU A 90 5.65 -3.09 6.80
C LEU A 90 5.78 -1.57 6.89
N LEU A 91 6.00 -1.07 8.09
CA LEU A 91 6.40 0.32 8.28
C LEU A 91 7.91 0.31 8.52
N VAL A 92 8.65 0.91 7.61
CA VAL A 92 10.12 0.90 7.62
C VAL A 92 10.61 2.30 7.97
N ARG A 93 11.54 2.37 8.91
CA ARG A 93 12.13 3.65 9.29
C ARG A 93 13.16 4.08 8.25
N GLY A 94 13.10 5.35 7.84
CA GLY A 94 14.12 5.93 6.99
C GLY A 94 15.39 6.24 7.74
N LEU A 95 16.41 6.58 7.02
CA LEU A 95 17.72 6.95 7.59
C LEU A 95 17.74 8.36 8.18
#